data_b8406a2a83d9aee03946b9a7cef9031b
#
_entry.id   b8406a2a83d9aee03946b9a7cef9031b
#
_cell.length_a   1.000
_cell.length_b   1.000
_cell.length_c   1.000
_cell.angle_alpha   90.00
_cell.angle_beta   90.00
_cell.angle_gamma   90.00
#
_symmetry.space_group_name_H-M   'P 1'
#
loop_
_entity.id
_entity.type
_entity.pdbx_description
1 polymer ?
#
loop_
_entity_poly.entity_id
_entity_poly.type
_entity_poly.pdbx_seq_one_letter_code
_entity_poly.pdbx_strand_id
1 'polypeptide(L)'
;MPTPRTLPVCHALCGLALALLSAGSHGQAVAEHPGLLDALNSVRQQGCEAGARPATPLTENPTLSRAAMLIANGGNMNDALGAVGYRAVRAAQINVRGASGEAALARKTLDKSCSAVMHPELAEAGFHQRGKQTWLLVAARFTPPQADEADEMQARILALVNEARARPRRCGNDAFAAVQPLRLNSTLQQVAAVHANDMAAHGYFSHTGRDGSTADMRANRLGYRWRAIGENIATGLMQADTAVLGWLNSPSHCASIMSPNFQETGVAFALGSSKTAGNGIYWVQVFGTPR
;
A
#
# COMPACT_ATOMS: atom_id res chain seq x y z
N MET A 1 -4.82 91.49 -16.60
CA MET A 1 -5.01 91.07 -18.00
C MET A 1 -4.16 89.85 -18.30
N PRO A 2 -4.70 88.68 -18.28
CA PRO A 2 -4.09 87.64 -19.11
C PRO A 2 -5.16 86.85 -19.87
N THR A 3 -4.79 86.39 -21.02
CA THR A 3 -5.48 85.70 -22.06
C THR A 3 -5.85 84.24 -21.70
N PRO A 4 -6.94 83.69 -22.26
CA PRO A 4 -7.31 82.30 -22.06
C PRO A 4 -6.53 81.35 -22.94
N ARG A 5 -6.03 80.24 -22.36
CA ARG A 5 -5.41 79.14 -23.06
C ARG A 5 -6.43 78.04 -23.33
N THR A 6 -6.55 77.70 -24.59
CA THR A 6 -7.30 76.59 -25.15
C THR A 6 -6.71 75.26 -24.74
N LEU A 7 -7.57 74.29 -24.29
CA LEU A 7 -7.24 72.88 -24.03
C LEU A 7 -7.42 72.07 -25.33
N PRO A 8 -6.50 71.13 -25.65
CA PRO A 8 -6.72 70.19 -26.72
C PRO A 8 -7.52 68.95 -26.23
N VAL A 9 -8.46 68.55 -27.08
CA VAL A 9 -9.28 67.35 -26.94
C VAL A 9 -8.40 66.14 -27.21
N CYS A 10 -8.21 65.28 -26.19
CA CYS A 10 -7.61 63.94 -26.36
C CYS A 10 -8.69 62.96 -26.76
N HIS A 11 -8.58 62.39 -27.93
CA HIS A 11 -9.35 61.22 -28.39
C HIS A 11 -8.87 59.97 -27.67
N ALA A 12 -9.70 59.40 -26.81
CA ALA A 12 -9.48 58.09 -26.19
C ALA A 12 -9.82 56.99 -27.23
N LEU A 13 -8.80 56.34 -27.74
CA LEU A 13 -8.91 55.08 -28.47
C LEU A 13 -9.19 53.97 -27.46
N CYS A 14 -10.44 53.46 -27.44
CA CYS A 14 -10.85 52.30 -26.70
C CYS A 14 -10.30 51.03 -27.38
N GLY A 15 -9.17 50.54 -26.91
CA GLY A 15 -8.62 49.21 -27.29
C GLY A 15 -9.36 48.10 -26.57
N LEU A 16 -10.23 47.37 -27.30
CA LEU A 16 -10.82 46.12 -26.82
C LEU A 16 -9.71 45.04 -26.73
N ALA A 17 -9.23 44.77 -25.53
CA ALA A 17 -8.40 43.57 -25.30
C ALA A 17 -9.33 42.36 -25.21
N LEU A 18 -9.38 41.55 -26.27
CA LEU A 18 -9.96 40.21 -26.22
C LEU A 18 -9.08 39.32 -25.32
N ALA A 19 -9.49 39.07 -24.08
CA ALA A 19 -8.91 38.02 -23.28
C ALA A 19 -9.41 36.69 -23.81
N LEU A 20 -8.56 35.97 -24.52
CA LEU A 20 -8.73 34.56 -24.86
C LEU A 20 -8.61 33.76 -23.56
N LEU A 21 -9.74 33.46 -22.94
CA LEU A 21 -9.85 32.41 -21.92
C LEU A 21 -9.63 31.07 -22.62
N SER A 22 -8.39 30.57 -22.56
CA SER A 22 -8.10 29.17 -22.85
C SER A 22 -8.75 28.33 -21.73
N ALA A 23 -9.98 27.89 -21.94
CA ALA A 23 -10.60 26.82 -21.18
C ALA A 23 -9.77 25.57 -21.41
N GLY A 24 -8.85 25.28 -20.48
CA GLY A 24 -8.21 23.98 -20.38
C GLY A 24 -9.30 22.94 -20.17
N SER A 25 -9.66 22.24 -21.22
CA SER A 25 -10.49 21.05 -21.13
C SER A 25 -9.71 20.03 -20.32
N HIS A 26 -9.97 19.96 -19.02
CA HIS A 26 -9.68 18.76 -18.23
C HIS A 26 -10.59 17.68 -18.82
N GLY A 27 -10.05 16.95 -19.79
CA GLY A 27 -10.70 15.77 -20.30
C GLY A 27 -10.90 14.81 -19.13
N GLN A 28 -12.10 14.79 -18.59
CA GLN A 28 -12.56 13.69 -17.74
C GLN A 28 -12.40 12.45 -18.60
N ALA A 29 -11.49 11.55 -18.19
CA ALA A 29 -11.41 10.23 -18.79
C ALA A 29 -12.78 9.58 -18.62
N VAL A 30 -13.53 9.48 -19.71
CA VAL A 30 -14.84 8.80 -19.70
C VAL A 30 -14.54 7.34 -19.39
N ALA A 31 -15.20 6.79 -18.38
CA ALA A 31 -15.11 5.37 -18.07
C ALA A 31 -15.46 4.56 -19.31
N GLU A 32 -14.55 3.70 -19.77
CA GLU A 32 -14.80 2.90 -20.99
C GLU A 32 -15.96 1.91 -20.80
N HIS A 33 -16.28 1.51 -19.56
CA HIS A 33 -17.32 0.52 -19.22
C HIS A 33 -17.96 0.78 -17.84
N PRO A 34 -18.68 1.88 -17.61
CA PRO A 34 -19.25 2.20 -16.30
C PRO A 34 -20.20 1.11 -15.77
N GLY A 35 -21.02 0.50 -16.64
CA GLY A 35 -21.94 -0.54 -16.20
C GLY A 35 -21.28 -1.88 -15.88
N LEU A 36 -20.08 -2.18 -16.42
CA LEU A 36 -19.33 -3.37 -16.00
C LEU A 36 -18.82 -3.19 -14.56
N LEU A 37 -18.29 -2.02 -14.22
CA LEU A 37 -17.83 -1.71 -12.87
C LEU A 37 -18.98 -1.78 -11.86
N ASP A 38 -20.14 -1.19 -12.20
CA ASP A 38 -21.34 -1.22 -11.35
C ASP A 38 -21.84 -2.65 -11.14
N ALA A 39 -21.87 -3.47 -12.20
CA ALA A 39 -22.26 -4.86 -12.10
C ALA A 39 -21.29 -5.69 -11.25
N LEU A 40 -19.97 -5.46 -11.35
CA LEU A 40 -18.98 -6.11 -10.49
C LEU A 40 -19.13 -5.65 -9.04
N ASN A 41 -19.36 -4.38 -8.80
CA ASN A 41 -19.53 -3.83 -7.45
C ASN A 41 -20.82 -4.32 -6.79
N SER A 42 -21.92 -4.47 -7.55
CA SER A 42 -23.15 -5.09 -7.05
C SER A 42 -22.88 -6.51 -6.51
N VAL A 43 -22.08 -7.29 -7.22
CA VAL A 43 -21.72 -8.63 -6.76
C VAL A 43 -20.77 -8.60 -5.59
N ARG A 44 -19.80 -7.67 -5.55
CA ARG A 44 -18.91 -7.50 -4.38
C ARG A 44 -19.68 -7.18 -3.11
N GLN A 45 -20.81 -6.49 -3.21
CA GLN A 45 -21.71 -6.22 -2.08
C GLN A 45 -22.53 -7.43 -1.67
N GLN A 46 -22.97 -8.26 -2.63
CA GLN A 46 -23.86 -9.39 -2.39
C GLN A 46 -23.12 -10.71 -2.13
N GLY A 47 -21.87 -10.82 -2.61
CA GLY A 47 -21.14 -12.08 -2.70
C GLY A 47 -21.51 -12.86 -3.97
N CYS A 48 -20.55 -13.55 -4.57
CA CYS A 48 -20.78 -14.41 -5.72
C CYS A 48 -20.95 -15.89 -5.36
N GLU A 49 -20.82 -16.24 -4.09
CA GLU A 49 -21.06 -17.56 -3.53
C GLU A 49 -21.91 -17.44 -2.26
N ALA A 50 -22.69 -18.47 -1.94
CA ALA A 50 -23.50 -18.48 -0.73
C ALA A 50 -22.59 -18.37 0.52
N GLY A 51 -22.82 -17.36 1.34
CA GLY A 51 -22.04 -17.10 2.55
C GLY A 51 -20.74 -16.30 2.35
N ALA A 52 -20.44 -15.83 1.15
CA ALA A 52 -19.33 -14.93 0.91
C ALA A 52 -19.55 -13.60 1.63
N ARG A 53 -18.49 -13.08 2.25
CA ARG A 53 -18.54 -11.76 2.90
C ARG A 53 -18.53 -10.66 1.84
N PRO A 54 -19.31 -9.58 2.02
CA PRO A 54 -19.21 -8.40 1.17
C PRO A 54 -17.77 -7.88 1.12
N ALA A 55 -17.36 -7.41 -0.06
CA ALA A 55 -16.07 -6.76 -0.25
C ALA A 55 -16.28 -5.29 -0.65
N THR A 56 -15.31 -4.44 -0.31
CA THR A 56 -15.31 -3.02 -0.65
C THR A 56 -15.47 -2.82 -2.17
N PRO A 57 -16.29 -1.88 -2.63
CA PRO A 57 -16.43 -1.60 -4.06
C PRO A 57 -15.10 -1.26 -4.72
N LEU A 58 -14.93 -1.68 -5.97
CA LEU A 58 -13.81 -1.28 -6.82
C LEU A 58 -14.04 0.13 -7.36
N THR A 59 -12.97 0.89 -7.50
CA THR A 59 -12.96 2.16 -8.22
C THR A 59 -12.24 1.98 -9.56
N GLU A 60 -12.70 2.69 -10.60
CA GLU A 60 -12.01 2.64 -11.88
C GLU A 60 -10.67 3.38 -11.82
N ASN A 61 -9.66 2.76 -12.44
CA ASN A 61 -8.33 3.35 -12.53
C ASN A 61 -7.85 3.33 -13.99
N PRO A 62 -7.75 4.51 -14.65
CA PRO A 62 -7.31 4.61 -16.04
C PRO A 62 -5.90 4.07 -16.29
N THR A 63 -5.04 4.04 -15.26
CA THR A 63 -3.71 3.44 -15.37
C THR A 63 -3.80 1.93 -15.53
N LEU A 64 -4.72 1.27 -14.82
CA LEU A 64 -5.00 -0.16 -15.00
C LEU A 64 -5.63 -0.45 -16.37
N SER A 65 -6.47 0.45 -16.89
CA SER A 65 -7.04 0.31 -18.24
C SER A 65 -5.93 0.37 -19.32
N ARG A 66 -4.93 1.27 -19.14
CA ARG A 66 -3.74 1.29 -20.01
C ARG A 66 -2.92 -0.01 -19.91
N ALA A 67 -2.75 -0.56 -18.70
CA ALA A 67 -2.07 -1.83 -18.51
C ALA A 67 -2.85 -2.97 -19.19
N ALA A 68 -4.18 -3.02 -19.06
CA ALA A 68 -5.04 -3.99 -19.73
C ALA A 68 -4.92 -3.92 -21.27
N MET A 69 -4.76 -2.71 -21.82
CA MET A 69 -4.49 -2.50 -23.25
C MET A 69 -3.13 -3.08 -23.66
N LEU A 70 -2.08 -2.90 -22.87
CA LEU A 70 -0.75 -3.48 -23.14
C LEU A 70 -0.80 -5.00 -23.12
N ILE A 71 -1.55 -5.60 -22.20
CA ILE A 71 -1.77 -7.05 -22.15
C ILE A 71 -2.54 -7.53 -23.40
N ALA A 72 -3.55 -6.79 -23.82
CA ALA A 72 -4.30 -7.09 -25.05
C ALA A 72 -3.42 -7.07 -26.31
N ASN A 73 -2.30 -6.35 -26.28
CA ASN A 73 -1.28 -6.30 -27.33
C ASN A 73 -0.18 -7.38 -27.20
N GLY A 74 -0.35 -8.34 -26.29
CA GLY A 74 0.57 -9.48 -26.11
C GLY A 74 1.54 -9.35 -24.93
N GLY A 75 1.45 -8.29 -24.12
CA GLY A 75 2.24 -8.14 -22.90
C GLY A 75 1.78 -9.08 -21.77
N ASN A 76 2.65 -9.35 -20.81
CA ASN A 76 2.25 -9.97 -19.55
C ASN A 76 1.87 -8.91 -18.50
N MET A 77 1.17 -9.35 -17.45
CA MET A 77 0.62 -8.45 -16.43
C MET A 77 1.70 -7.65 -15.69
N ASN A 78 2.81 -8.28 -15.30
CA ASN A 78 3.84 -7.60 -14.51
C ASN A 78 4.54 -6.52 -15.32
N ASP A 79 4.90 -6.82 -16.57
CA ASP A 79 5.54 -5.85 -17.47
C ASP A 79 4.59 -4.70 -17.82
N ALA A 80 3.30 -5.01 -18.03
CA ALA A 80 2.28 -4.00 -18.32
C ALA A 80 2.05 -3.04 -17.14
N LEU A 81 1.94 -3.57 -15.92
CA LEU A 81 1.83 -2.75 -14.70
C LEU A 81 3.08 -1.89 -14.50
N GLY A 82 4.27 -2.46 -14.71
CA GLY A 82 5.54 -1.74 -14.63
C GLY A 82 5.65 -0.62 -15.67
N ALA A 83 5.26 -0.88 -16.92
CA ALA A 83 5.31 0.08 -18.02
C ALA A 83 4.40 1.30 -17.81
N VAL A 84 3.26 1.11 -17.12
CA VAL A 84 2.35 2.22 -16.78
C VAL A 84 2.66 2.85 -15.41
N GLY A 85 3.71 2.40 -14.71
CA GLY A 85 4.09 2.91 -13.40
C GLY A 85 3.11 2.55 -12.27
N TYR A 86 2.33 1.48 -12.43
CA TYR A 86 1.41 1.02 -11.39
C TYR A 86 2.10 -0.04 -10.52
N ARG A 87 2.36 0.31 -9.27
CA ARG A 87 2.84 -0.63 -8.27
C ARG A 87 1.65 -1.29 -7.56
N ALA A 88 1.58 -2.61 -7.60
CA ALA A 88 0.52 -3.37 -6.95
C ALA A 88 1.09 -4.24 -5.82
N VAL A 89 0.41 -4.32 -4.67
CA VAL A 89 0.65 -5.38 -3.67
C VAL A 89 -0.03 -6.67 -4.08
N ARG A 90 -1.14 -6.53 -4.79
CA ARG A 90 -1.91 -7.65 -5.36
C ARG A 90 -2.54 -7.19 -6.67
N ALA A 91 -2.54 -8.06 -7.66
CA ALA A 91 -3.26 -7.85 -8.89
C ALA A 91 -3.77 -9.18 -9.43
N ALA A 92 -4.89 -9.14 -10.14
CA ALA A 92 -5.42 -10.28 -10.88
C ALA A 92 -5.85 -9.82 -12.27
N GLN A 93 -5.52 -10.64 -13.25
CA GLN A 93 -5.94 -10.47 -14.65
C GLN A 93 -7.05 -11.46 -14.97
N ILE A 94 -8.13 -10.97 -15.54
CA ILE A 94 -9.28 -11.77 -15.93
C ILE A 94 -9.58 -11.49 -17.40
N ASN A 95 -9.59 -12.54 -18.21
CA ASN A 95 -9.88 -12.42 -19.64
C ASN A 95 -11.23 -13.08 -19.94
N VAL A 96 -12.16 -12.32 -20.53
CA VAL A 96 -13.48 -12.79 -20.88
C VAL A 96 -13.69 -12.68 -22.38
N ARG A 97 -14.25 -13.73 -23.00
CA ARG A 97 -14.57 -13.77 -24.41
C ARG A 97 -16.06 -14.07 -24.63
N GLY A 98 -16.63 -13.48 -25.70
CA GLY A 98 -17.97 -13.82 -26.20
C GLY A 98 -19.10 -13.41 -25.25
N ALA A 99 -18.93 -12.35 -24.46
CA ALA A 99 -20.03 -11.71 -23.75
C ALA A 99 -20.56 -10.53 -24.55
N SER A 100 -21.88 -10.38 -24.58
CA SER A 100 -22.56 -9.22 -25.17
C SER A 100 -23.25 -8.44 -24.08
N GLY A 101 -22.82 -7.20 -23.88
CA GLY A 101 -23.28 -6.30 -22.81
C GLY A 101 -22.64 -6.57 -21.44
N GLU A 102 -22.70 -5.55 -20.62
CA GLU A 102 -21.96 -5.43 -19.36
C GLU A 102 -22.40 -6.47 -18.31
N ALA A 103 -23.70 -6.72 -18.19
CA ALA A 103 -24.23 -7.72 -17.25
C ALA A 103 -23.81 -9.16 -17.62
N ALA A 104 -23.71 -9.49 -18.92
CA ALA A 104 -23.24 -10.80 -19.36
C ALA A 104 -21.72 -10.94 -19.15
N LEU A 105 -20.97 -9.84 -19.35
CA LEU A 105 -19.55 -9.78 -19.11
C LEU A 105 -19.24 -9.93 -17.61
N ALA A 106 -19.98 -9.23 -16.74
CA ALA A 106 -19.86 -9.35 -15.30
C ALA A 106 -20.12 -10.79 -14.83
N ARG A 107 -21.23 -11.41 -15.25
CA ARG A 107 -21.53 -12.81 -14.91
C ARG A 107 -20.39 -13.76 -15.32
N LYS A 108 -19.92 -13.69 -16.58
CA LYS A 108 -18.80 -14.53 -17.04
C LYS A 108 -17.49 -14.27 -16.27
N THR A 109 -17.25 -13.04 -15.84
CA THR A 109 -16.10 -12.70 -15.00
C THR A 109 -16.21 -13.43 -13.68
N LEU A 110 -17.38 -13.42 -13.07
CA LEU A 110 -17.63 -14.01 -11.76
C LEU A 110 -17.63 -15.54 -11.80
N ASP A 111 -18.24 -16.15 -12.81
CA ASP A 111 -18.27 -17.62 -12.97
C ASP A 111 -16.87 -18.25 -12.95
N LYS A 112 -15.86 -17.50 -13.43
CA LYS A 112 -14.48 -18.00 -13.56
C LYS A 112 -13.52 -17.45 -12.49
N SER A 113 -13.86 -16.36 -11.84
CA SER A 113 -12.91 -15.57 -11.08
C SER A 113 -13.53 -14.93 -9.82
N CYS A 114 -14.56 -15.57 -9.24
CA CYS A 114 -15.22 -15.09 -8.02
C CYS A 114 -14.21 -14.76 -6.92
N SER A 115 -13.33 -15.70 -6.58
CA SER A 115 -12.34 -15.50 -5.52
C SER A 115 -11.39 -14.32 -5.81
N ALA A 116 -11.01 -14.12 -7.07
CA ALA A 116 -10.17 -13.00 -7.48
C ALA A 116 -10.93 -11.68 -7.36
N VAL A 117 -12.19 -11.61 -7.82
CA VAL A 117 -13.00 -10.38 -7.75
C VAL A 117 -13.40 -10.04 -6.31
N MET A 118 -13.66 -11.04 -5.47
CA MET A 118 -14.10 -10.88 -4.07
C MET A 118 -12.99 -10.63 -3.07
N HIS A 119 -11.72 -10.64 -3.51
CA HIS A 119 -10.62 -10.44 -2.57
C HIS A 119 -10.71 -9.05 -1.91
N PRO A 120 -10.71 -8.98 -0.56
CA PRO A 120 -11.03 -7.74 0.17
C PRO A 120 -9.99 -6.62 -0.04
N GLU A 121 -8.73 -6.97 -0.30
CA GLU A 121 -7.67 -5.98 -0.54
C GLU A 121 -7.77 -5.30 -1.91
N LEU A 122 -8.46 -5.89 -2.89
CA LEU A 122 -8.59 -5.28 -4.21
C LEU A 122 -9.55 -4.10 -4.15
N ALA A 123 -9.08 -2.95 -4.60
CA ALA A 123 -9.80 -1.68 -4.52
C ALA A 123 -9.95 -0.98 -5.88
N GLU A 124 -9.14 -1.32 -6.88
CA GLU A 124 -9.13 -0.64 -8.17
C GLU A 124 -9.33 -1.64 -9.31
N ALA A 125 -9.98 -1.18 -10.38
CA ALA A 125 -10.18 -1.95 -11.60
C ALA A 125 -9.84 -1.13 -12.85
N GLY A 126 -9.40 -1.81 -13.91
CA GLY A 126 -9.20 -1.22 -15.22
C GLY A 126 -9.58 -2.20 -16.31
N PHE A 127 -10.05 -1.69 -17.43
CA PHE A 127 -10.67 -2.48 -18.49
C PHE A 127 -10.08 -2.10 -19.86
N HIS A 128 -9.95 -3.09 -20.73
CA HIS A 128 -9.73 -2.88 -22.14
C HIS A 128 -10.54 -3.89 -22.94
N GLN A 129 -11.26 -3.43 -23.99
CA GLN A 129 -12.04 -4.30 -24.84
C GLN A 129 -11.58 -4.19 -26.29
N ARG A 130 -11.46 -5.36 -26.96
CA ARG A 130 -11.23 -5.45 -28.39
C ARG A 130 -12.19 -6.48 -28.99
N GLY A 131 -13.15 -6.01 -29.75
CA GLY A 131 -14.23 -6.86 -30.29
C GLY A 131 -15.01 -7.55 -29.16
N LYS A 132 -15.04 -8.89 -29.18
CA LYS A 132 -15.73 -9.70 -28.16
C LYS A 132 -14.82 -10.17 -27.02
N GLN A 133 -13.62 -9.62 -26.89
CA GLN A 133 -12.69 -9.97 -25.82
C GLN A 133 -12.45 -8.77 -24.91
N THR A 134 -12.55 -8.98 -23.61
CA THR A 134 -12.28 -7.98 -22.57
C THR A 134 -11.17 -8.48 -21.66
N TRP A 135 -10.21 -7.61 -21.40
CA TRP A 135 -9.17 -7.75 -20.39
C TRP A 135 -9.53 -6.87 -19.20
N LEU A 136 -9.74 -7.49 -18.06
CA LEU A 136 -9.99 -6.84 -16.78
C LEU A 136 -8.75 -7.02 -15.91
N LEU A 137 -8.27 -5.94 -15.33
CA LEU A 137 -7.34 -5.94 -14.22
C LEU A 137 -8.04 -5.47 -12.96
N VAL A 138 -7.90 -6.21 -11.87
CA VAL A 138 -8.29 -5.76 -10.53
C VAL A 138 -7.03 -5.73 -9.66
N ALA A 139 -6.86 -4.68 -8.88
CA ALA A 139 -5.61 -4.50 -8.15
C ALA A 139 -5.81 -3.78 -6.81
N ALA A 140 -4.89 -4.06 -5.90
CA ALA A 140 -4.61 -3.26 -4.71
C ALA A 140 -3.33 -2.46 -4.96
N ARG A 141 -3.44 -1.14 -4.91
CA ARG A 141 -2.29 -0.26 -5.12
C ARG A 141 -1.32 -0.37 -3.95
N PHE A 142 -0.03 -0.36 -4.25
CA PHE A 142 1.01 -0.19 -3.25
C PHE A 142 1.07 1.29 -2.82
N THR A 143 0.53 1.57 -1.65
CA THR A 143 0.51 2.89 -1.01
C THR A 143 1.17 2.79 0.36
N PRO A 144 2.52 2.68 0.41
CA PRO A 144 3.23 2.60 1.66
C PRO A 144 3.14 3.93 2.42
N PRO A 145 3.33 3.91 3.75
CA PRO A 145 3.49 5.15 4.52
C PRO A 145 4.69 5.94 3.99
N GLN A 146 4.59 7.26 4.10
CA GLN A 146 5.68 8.16 3.71
C GLN A 146 6.72 8.25 4.84
N ALA A 147 7.92 8.75 4.52
CA ALA A 147 9.00 8.84 5.50
C ALA A 147 8.69 9.80 6.67
N ASP A 148 7.90 10.83 6.44
CA ASP A 148 7.42 11.77 7.44
C ASP A 148 6.33 11.19 8.37
N GLU A 149 5.72 10.05 7.99
CA GLU A 149 4.77 9.32 8.84
C GLU A 149 5.46 8.29 9.76
N ALA A 150 6.80 8.22 9.76
CA ALA A 150 7.54 7.18 10.49
C ALA A 150 7.25 7.17 11.99
N ASP A 151 7.17 8.34 12.63
CA ASP A 151 6.89 8.45 14.07
C ASP A 151 5.45 8.02 14.38
N GLU A 152 4.49 8.36 13.53
CA GLU A 152 3.10 7.91 13.65
C GLU A 152 2.98 6.40 13.52
N MET A 153 3.65 5.81 12.53
CA MET A 153 3.67 4.36 12.33
C MET A 153 4.29 3.64 13.51
N GLN A 154 5.39 4.17 14.06
CA GLN A 154 6.03 3.63 15.25
C GLN A 154 5.12 3.68 16.47
N ALA A 155 4.47 4.82 16.72
CA ALA A 155 3.52 4.99 17.82
C ALA A 155 2.32 4.03 17.65
N ARG A 156 1.82 3.87 16.43
CA ARG A 156 0.73 2.94 16.13
C ARG A 156 1.10 1.49 16.40
N ILE A 157 2.29 1.04 15.97
CA ILE A 157 2.78 -0.31 16.26
C ILE A 157 2.94 -0.51 17.76
N LEU A 158 3.52 0.45 18.49
CA LEU A 158 3.66 0.35 19.95
C LEU A 158 2.29 0.18 20.62
N ALA A 159 1.31 0.98 20.23
CA ALA A 159 -0.04 0.90 20.80
C ALA A 159 -0.67 -0.48 20.58
N LEU A 160 -0.63 -1.00 19.35
CA LEU A 160 -1.19 -2.30 18.98
C LEU A 160 -0.46 -3.47 19.69
N VAL A 161 0.86 -3.40 19.77
CA VAL A 161 1.68 -4.38 20.48
C VAL A 161 1.36 -4.36 21.98
N ASN A 162 1.21 -3.18 22.58
CA ASN A 162 0.88 -3.06 24.00
C ASN A 162 -0.57 -3.47 24.29
N GLU A 163 -1.50 -3.25 23.37
CA GLU A 163 -2.85 -3.81 23.46
C GLU A 163 -2.82 -5.36 23.47
N ALA A 164 -2.01 -5.95 22.58
CA ALA A 164 -1.84 -7.40 22.55
C ALA A 164 -1.21 -7.93 23.85
N ARG A 165 -0.19 -7.25 24.39
CA ARG A 165 0.50 -7.61 25.64
C ARG A 165 -0.37 -7.49 26.89
N ALA A 166 -1.37 -6.62 26.87
CA ALA A 166 -2.27 -6.39 28.01
C ALA A 166 -3.24 -7.56 28.31
N ARG A 167 -3.31 -8.54 27.43
CA ARG A 167 -4.26 -9.67 27.55
C ARG A 167 -3.55 -11.02 27.35
N PRO A 168 -3.96 -12.09 28.04
CA PRO A 168 -3.45 -13.42 27.75
C PRO A 168 -3.68 -13.80 26.27
N ARG A 169 -2.70 -14.46 25.66
CA ARG A 169 -2.72 -14.82 24.24
C ARG A 169 -2.09 -16.19 24.00
N ARG A 170 -2.64 -16.90 23.02
CA ARG A 170 -1.97 -18.09 22.47
C ARG A 170 -1.17 -17.70 21.21
N CYS A 171 0.10 -18.10 21.19
CA CYS A 171 0.98 -17.98 20.04
C CYS A 171 1.29 -19.40 19.53
N GLY A 172 0.54 -19.84 18.53
CA GLY A 172 0.55 -21.26 18.15
C GLY A 172 0.09 -22.16 19.29
N ASN A 173 0.93 -23.08 19.72
CA ASN A 173 0.63 -24.00 20.82
C ASN A 173 0.94 -23.43 22.21
N ASP A 174 1.71 -22.34 22.30
CA ASP A 174 2.15 -21.77 23.56
C ASP A 174 1.15 -20.74 24.08
N ALA A 175 0.90 -20.76 25.38
CA ALA A 175 0.04 -19.82 26.08
C ALA A 175 0.89 -18.79 26.83
N PHE A 176 0.62 -17.52 26.62
CA PHE A 176 1.27 -16.39 27.28
C PHE A 176 0.25 -15.68 28.18
N ALA A 177 0.66 -15.37 29.41
CA ALA A 177 -0.08 -14.44 30.26
C ALA A 177 0.04 -13.01 29.73
N ALA A 178 -0.82 -12.11 30.22
CA ALA A 178 -0.61 -10.69 30.05
C ALA A 178 0.74 -10.25 30.62
N VAL A 179 1.44 -9.33 29.93
CA VAL A 179 2.77 -8.86 30.30
C VAL A 179 2.82 -7.34 30.29
N GLN A 180 3.85 -6.77 30.96
CA GLN A 180 4.04 -5.32 31.04
C GLN A 180 4.18 -4.69 29.64
N PRO A 181 3.68 -3.46 29.42
CA PRO A 181 3.82 -2.77 28.18
C PRO A 181 5.31 -2.46 27.87
N LEU A 182 5.64 -2.44 26.58
CA LEU A 182 6.93 -1.99 26.09
C LEU A 182 6.98 -0.46 26.06
N ARG A 183 8.18 0.10 26.18
CA ARG A 183 8.48 1.52 25.98
C ARG A 183 9.32 1.71 24.72
N LEU A 184 9.15 2.83 24.02
CA LEU A 184 10.02 3.18 22.90
C LEU A 184 11.43 3.50 23.39
N ASN A 185 12.42 3.05 22.62
CA ASN A 185 13.83 3.37 22.84
C ASN A 185 14.45 3.80 21.50
N SER A 186 15.01 5.00 21.48
CA SER A 186 15.57 5.62 20.27
C SER A 186 16.78 4.86 19.70
N THR A 187 17.59 4.23 20.55
CA THR A 187 18.70 3.40 20.06
C THR A 187 18.19 2.15 19.38
N LEU A 188 17.17 1.47 19.94
CA LEU A 188 16.54 0.32 19.30
C LEU A 188 15.82 0.72 18.00
N GLN A 189 15.25 1.93 17.94
CA GLN A 189 14.70 2.47 16.69
C GLN A 189 15.77 2.61 15.61
N GLN A 190 16.96 3.13 15.97
CA GLN A 190 18.09 3.21 15.04
C GLN A 190 18.56 1.83 14.60
N VAL A 191 18.61 0.83 15.49
CA VAL A 191 18.92 -0.56 15.16
C VAL A 191 17.93 -1.11 14.12
N ALA A 192 16.64 -0.89 14.34
CA ALA A 192 15.59 -1.29 13.41
C ALA A 192 15.73 -0.59 12.05
N ALA A 193 15.99 0.74 12.06
CA ALA A 193 16.15 1.53 10.84
C ALA A 193 17.34 1.08 9.98
N VAL A 194 18.49 0.80 10.60
CA VAL A 194 19.68 0.29 9.90
C VAL A 194 19.34 -0.99 9.15
N HIS A 195 18.67 -1.94 9.79
CA HIS A 195 18.34 -3.22 9.18
C HIS A 195 17.23 -3.13 8.12
N ALA A 196 16.18 -2.33 8.39
CA ALA A 196 15.14 -2.09 7.41
C ALA A 196 15.69 -1.46 6.13
N ASN A 197 16.57 -0.45 6.26
CA ASN A 197 17.23 0.19 5.13
C ASN A 197 18.16 -0.77 4.36
N ASP A 198 18.90 -1.64 5.05
CA ASP A 198 19.78 -2.62 4.41
C ASP A 198 18.96 -3.62 3.58
N MET A 199 17.88 -4.18 4.15
CA MET A 199 16.96 -5.05 3.41
C MET A 199 16.35 -4.35 2.20
N ALA A 200 15.89 -3.12 2.38
CA ALA A 200 15.23 -2.35 1.33
C ALA A 200 16.18 -1.96 0.19
N ALA A 201 17.39 -1.53 0.52
CA ALA A 201 18.39 -1.11 -0.46
C ALA A 201 18.89 -2.27 -1.33
N HIS A 202 18.94 -3.48 -0.76
CA HIS A 202 19.53 -4.64 -1.43
C HIS A 202 18.52 -5.73 -1.82
N GLY A 203 17.22 -5.54 -1.48
CA GLY A 203 16.13 -6.41 -1.93
C GLY A 203 16.19 -7.83 -1.35
N TYR A 204 16.62 -8.00 -0.10
CA TYR A 204 16.60 -9.27 0.59
C TYR A 204 15.68 -9.21 1.83
N PHE A 205 15.33 -10.37 2.38
CA PHE A 205 14.50 -10.49 3.57
C PHE A 205 15.10 -11.58 4.49
N SER A 206 15.76 -11.15 5.57
CA SER A 206 16.45 -12.04 6.51
C SER A 206 16.73 -11.30 7.82
N HIS A 207 16.75 -12.02 8.95
CA HIS A 207 17.24 -11.50 10.25
C HIS A 207 18.74 -11.18 10.24
N THR A 208 19.50 -11.86 9.38
CA THR A 208 20.95 -11.63 9.23
C THR A 208 21.19 -10.60 8.13
N GLY A 209 21.92 -9.54 8.46
CA GLY A 209 22.36 -8.52 7.52
C GLY A 209 23.35 -9.08 6.49
N ARG A 210 23.55 -8.38 5.39
CA ARG A 210 24.54 -8.78 4.35
C ARG A 210 25.97 -8.83 4.85
N ASP A 211 26.26 -8.06 5.90
CA ASP A 211 27.55 -8.07 6.61
C ASP A 211 27.67 -9.20 7.67
N GLY A 212 26.69 -10.10 7.72
CA GLY A 212 26.59 -11.18 8.70
C GLY A 212 26.07 -10.73 10.06
N SER A 213 25.67 -9.46 10.24
CA SER A 213 25.22 -8.94 11.54
C SER A 213 23.82 -9.46 11.91
N THR A 214 23.69 -9.84 13.17
CA THR A 214 22.44 -10.17 13.85
C THR A 214 21.90 -8.95 14.62
N ALA A 215 20.67 -9.01 15.11
CA ALA A 215 20.05 -7.89 15.85
C ALA A 215 20.86 -7.46 17.07
N ASP A 216 21.42 -8.42 17.82
CA ASP A 216 22.28 -8.16 18.98
C ASP A 216 23.61 -7.49 18.60
N MET A 217 24.21 -7.89 17.49
CA MET A 217 25.42 -7.24 16.96
C MET A 217 25.17 -5.81 16.53
N ARG A 218 24.02 -5.56 15.86
CA ARG A 218 23.60 -4.20 15.46
C ARG A 218 23.32 -3.33 16.70
N ALA A 219 22.64 -3.89 17.73
CA ALA A 219 22.37 -3.20 18.98
C ALA A 219 23.68 -2.82 19.71
N ASN A 220 24.65 -3.74 19.79
CA ASN A 220 25.94 -3.48 20.38
C ASN A 220 26.72 -2.37 19.63
N ARG A 221 26.73 -2.36 18.31
CA ARG A 221 27.38 -1.33 17.48
C ARG A 221 26.82 0.06 17.73
N LEU A 222 25.51 0.16 18.03
CA LEU A 222 24.82 1.42 18.33
C LEU A 222 24.81 1.75 19.83
N GLY A 223 25.52 0.97 20.66
CA GLY A 223 25.72 1.27 22.09
C GLY A 223 24.55 0.84 22.99
N TYR A 224 23.58 0.09 22.49
CA TYR A 224 22.53 -0.46 23.34
C TYR A 224 23.07 -1.66 24.14
N ARG A 225 23.23 -1.46 25.46
CA ARG A 225 23.67 -2.52 26.38
C ARG A 225 22.46 -3.30 26.87
N TRP A 226 22.38 -4.57 26.52
CA TRP A 226 21.19 -5.39 26.71
C TRP A 226 21.46 -6.63 27.60
N ARG A 227 20.40 -7.14 28.24
CA ARG A 227 20.30 -8.47 28.84
C ARG A 227 19.50 -9.42 27.96
N ALA A 228 18.53 -8.89 27.22
CA ALA A 228 17.75 -9.60 26.23
C ALA A 228 17.59 -8.74 24.99
N ILE A 229 17.65 -9.37 23.82
CA ILE A 229 17.43 -8.75 22.53
C ILE A 229 16.59 -9.69 21.67
N GLY A 230 15.71 -9.17 20.84
CA GLY A 230 14.89 -9.93 19.90
C GLY A 230 14.51 -9.08 18.70
N GLU A 231 14.02 -9.71 17.66
CA GLU A 231 13.65 -9.02 16.42
C GLU A 231 12.46 -9.69 15.75
N ASN A 232 11.52 -8.89 15.28
CA ASN A 232 10.50 -9.28 14.31
C ASN A 232 10.74 -8.51 13.01
N ILE A 233 10.61 -9.19 11.87
CA ILE A 233 10.64 -8.55 10.55
C ILE A 233 9.38 -8.89 9.76
N ALA A 234 8.98 -7.99 8.86
CA ALA A 234 7.89 -8.23 7.90
C ALA A 234 8.15 -7.49 6.59
N THR A 235 7.57 -7.98 5.51
CA THR A 235 7.64 -7.34 4.20
C THR A 235 6.31 -7.40 3.47
N GLY A 236 6.08 -6.48 2.54
CA GLY A 236 4.87 -6.45 1.70
C GLY A 236 3.59 -5.94 2.39
N LEU A 237 3.63 -5.63 3.68
CA LEU A 237 2.50 -5.15 4.47
C LEU A 237 2.55 -3.61 4.55
N MET A 238 1.56 -2.93 3.99
CA MET A 238 1.60 -1.47 3.79
C MET A 238 1.32 -0.66 5.05
N GLN A 239 0.63 -1.23 6.03
CA GLN A 239 0.15 -0.51 7.20
C GLN A 239 0.68 -1.12 8.50
N ALA A 240 0.88 -0.30 9.52
CA ALA A 240 1.26 -0.71 10.86
C ALA A 240 0.35 -1.81 11.43
N ASP A 241 -0.95 -1.65 11.24
CA ASP A 241 -1.97 -2.61 11.71
C ASP A 241 -1.79 -3.98 11.07
N THR A 242 -1.57 -4.03 9.75
CA THR A 242 -1.34 -5.29 9.03
C THR A 242 -0.01 -5.93 9.40
N ALA A 243 1.03 -5.14 9.66
CA ALA A 243 2.32 -5.65 10.12
C ALA A 243 2.19 -6.32 11.50
N VAL A 244 1.56 -5.64 12.47
CA VAL A 244 1.33 -6.22 13.81
C VAL A 244 0.42 -7.43 13.73
N LEU A 245 -0.66 -7.40 12.94
CA LEU A 245 -1.54 -8.55 12.74
C LEU A 245 -0.77 -9.75 12.15
N GLY A 246 0.11 -9.51 11.17
CA GLY A 246 0.96 -10.53 10.58
C GLY A 246 1.90 -11.15 11.62
N TRP A 247 2.54 -10.34 12.45
CA TRP A 247 3.38 -10.85 13.55
C TRP A 247 2.58 -11.63 14.59
N LEU A 248 1.40 -11.15 15.00
CA LEU A 248 0.56 -11.84 15.98
C LEU A 248 -0.01 -13.18 15.47
N ASN A 249 -0.17 -13.34 14.16
CA ASN A 249 -0.62 -14.59 13.53
C ASN A 249 0.53 -15.59 13.28
N SER A 250 1.78 -15.18 13.44
CA SER A 250 2.95 -16.05 13.35
C SER A 250 3.40 -16.48 14.73
N PRO A 251 3.45 -17.79 15.06
CA PRO A 251 3.75 -18.26 16.41
C PRO A 251 5.04 -17.67 17.01
N SER A 252 6.14 -17.65 16.26
CA SER A 252 7.43 -17.13 16.74
C SER A 252 7.43 -15.62 16.97
N HIS A 253 6.87 -14.85 16.02
CA HIS A 253 6.79 -13.40 16.15
C HIS A 253 5.82 -12.99 17.27
N CYS A 254 4.71 -13.71 17.42
CA CYS A 254 3.76 -13.54 18.53
C CYS A 254 4.44 -13.82 19.88
N ALA A 255 5.22 -14.90 19.98
CA ALA A 255 5.99 -15.21 21.19
C ALA A 255 6.99 -14.10 21.54
N SER A 256 7.65 -13.50 20.56
CA SER A 256 8.51 -12.33 20.77
C SER A 256 7.71 -11.15 21.33
N ILE A 257 6.55 -10.83 20.75
CA ILE A 257 5.67 -9.76 21.26
C ILE A 257 5.22 -10.03 22.69
N MET A 258 4.85 -11.27 23.02
CA MET A 258 4.32 -11.65 24.33
C MET A 258 5.41 -12.00 25.37
N SER A 259 6.69 -11.93 25.00
CA SER A 259 7.77 -12.27 25.91
C SER A 259 7.84 -11.30 27.12
N PRO A 260 7.85 -11.79 28.36
CA PRO A 260 8.05 -10.98 29.56
C PRO A 260 9.49 -10.46 29.68
N ASN A 261 10.40 -11.04 28.89
CA ASN A 261 11.83 -10.67 28.93
C ASN A 261 12.14 -9.34 28.26
N PHE A 262 11.19 -8.73 27.52
CA PHE A 262 11.39 -7.45 26.85
C PHE A 262 10.64 -6.32 27.54
N GLN A 263 11.35 -5.17 27.68
CA GLN A 263 10.86 -3.95 28.32
C GLN A 263 10.80 -2.76 27.36
N GLU A 264 11.64 -2.79 26.33
CA GLU A 264 11.78 -1.70 25.35
C GLU A 264 11.68 -2.22 23.93
N THR A 265 11.31 -1.34 23.02
CA THR A 265 11.25 -1.65 21.60
C THR A 265 11.62 -0.43 20.76
N GLY A 266 12.12 -0.69 19.55
CA GLY A 266 12.24 0.29 18.49
C GLY A 266 11.68 -0.30 17.20
N VAL A 267 11.02 0.54 16.43
CA VAL A 267 10.39 0.12 15.17
C VAL A 267 10.83 1.04 14.05
N ALA A 268 11.07 0.48 12.89
CA ALA A 268 11.29 1.24 11.67
C ALA A 268 10.74 0.50 10.45
N PHE A 269 10.48 1.24 9.39
CA PHE A 269 10.27 0.68 8.07
C PHE A 269 11.16 1.37 7.04
N ALA A 270 11.40 0.69 5.93
CA ALA A 270 12.10 1.26 4.78
C ALA A 270 11.44 0.80 3.48
N LEU A 271 11.52 1.67 2.46
CA LEU A 271 10.94 1.42 1.14
C LEU A 271 12.04 1.01 0.17
N GLY A 272 11.91 -0.18 -0.39
CA GLY A 272 12.76 -0.65 -1.48
C GLY A 272 12.30 -0.09 -2.84
N SER A 273 13.17 -0.21 -3.85
CA SER A 273 12.82 0.13 -5.22
C SER A 273 11.79 -0.84 -5.79
N SER A 274 11.09 -0.45 -6.85
CA SER A 274 10.16 -1.32 -7.58
C SER A 274 10.83 -2.56 -8.20
N LYS A 275 12.15 -2.59 -8.27
CA LYS A 275 12.96 -3.70 -8.79
C LYS A 275 13.39 -4.69 -7.72
N THR A 276 13.16 -4.38 -6.43
CA THR A 276 13.51 -5.27 -5.32
C THR A 276 12.35 -6.22 -4.98
N ALA A 277 12.69 -7.43 -4.54
CA ALA A 277 11.70 -8.42 -4.13
C ALA A 277 10.80 -7.92 -2.97
N GLY A 278 9.58 -8.45 -2.85
CA GLY A 278 8.72 -8.23 -1.67
C GLY A 278 7.93 -6.93 -1.67
N ASN A 279 7.48 -6.44 -2.85
CA ASN A 279 6.67 -5.22 -2.97
C ASN A 279 7.23 -3.96 -2.29
N GLY A 280 8.50 -3.99 -1.86
CA GLY A 280 9.28 -2.83 -1.54
C GLY A 280 9.00 -2.12 -0.21
N ILE A 281 8.34 -2.73 0.77
CA ILE A 281 8.33 -2.24 2.16
C ILE A 281 8.85 -3.30 3.11
N TYR A 282 9.74 -2.90 4.02
CA TYR A 282 10.40 -3.76 5.00
C TYR A 282 10.23 -3.18 6.40
N TRP A 283 9.59 -3.94 7.27
CA TRP A 283 9.38 -3.57 8.67
C TRP A 283 10.36 -4.30 9.56
N VAL A 284 10.90 -3.62 10.53
CA VAL A 284 11.73 -4.20 11.58
C VAL A 284 11.25 -3.69 12.93
N GLN A 285 10.99 -4.60 13.85
CA GLN A 285 10.76 -4.32 15.27
C GLN A 285 11.87 -4.99 16.07
N VAL A 286 12.63 -4.21 16.82
CA VAL A 286 13.67 -4.70 17.74
C VAL A 286 13.16 -4.59 19.16
N PHE A 287 13.31 -5.65 19.93
CA PHE A 287 12.97 -5.71 21.35
C PHE A 287 14.25 -5.72 22.17
N GLY A 288 14.19 -5.12 23.36
CA GLY A 288 15.33 -5.11 24.25
C GLY A 288 14.95 -5.03 25.72
N THR A 289 15.88 -5.46 26.56
CA THR A 289 15.90 -5.16 28.00
C THR A 289 17.30 -4.66 28.34
N PRO A 290 17.45 -3.44 28.84
CA PRO A 290 18.75 -2.90 29.19
C PRO A 290 19.40 -3.65 30.36
N ARG A 291 20.73 -3.59 30.41
CA ARG A 291 21.54 -4.09 31.56
C ARG A 291 21.36 -3.24 32.80
#